data_7deccd7bc730ba02e42e9453f853d905
#
_entry.id   7deccd7bc730ba02e42e9453f853d905
#
_cell.length_a   1.000
_cell.length_b   1.000
_cell.length_c   1.000
_cell.angle_alpha   90.00
_cell.angle_beta   90.00
_cell.angle_gamma   90.00
#
_symmetry.space_group_name_H-M   'P 1'
#
loop_
_entity.id
_entity.type
_entity.pdbx_description
1 polymer ?
#
loop_
_entity_poly.entity_id
_entity_poly.type
_entity_poly.pdbx_seq_one_letter_code
_entity_poly.pdbx_strand_id
1 'polypeptide(L)'
;MNTIEAAKGHWEKILAYYELPPITGNKHYAGECPICGRKGKFRIDDRDGRGTWICTCGSGNGIQLLERVTGKSFKTLADELDNILGIARDKETIYPTKVDSAEDNRVRFVNAYSRMPNLKETSAAKYLQNRGIFTLPMEQVRFCANQPIHGYSGHFQAIWALATDARGQLCYVHRTYLQGDKKANVTPDKKMDSLQEKNYLQYAKSVAIRMFPVSSTLGIAEGIETALSCKQIYGVNTWAAMNAGFMEKFVAPKGVKHLIVFADNDWSATGEAAAYACANKNLLSNNDIEKVSVRYPDLGDFNDLLTQGCEARERVFIRKQREAA
;
A
#
# COMPACT_ATOMS: atom_id res chain seq x y z
N MET A 1 25.74 11.53 -17.47
CA MET A 1 25.71 10.92 -16.09
C MET A 1 24.67 11.70 -15.30
N ASN A 2 23.74 11.05 -14.59
CA ASN A 2 22.76 11.78 -13.79
C ASN A 2 23.36 12.14 -12.40
N THR A 3 22.79 13.14 -11.71
CA THR A 3 23.29 13.62 -10.39
C THR A 3 23.37 12.52 -9.35
N ILE A 4 22.43 11.58 -9.36
CA ILE A 4 22.40 10.45 -8.40
C ILE A 4 23.60 9.52 -8.61
N GLU A 5 23.92 9.21 -9.87
CA GLU A 5 25.09 8.39 -10.22
C GLU A 5 26.38 9.15 -9.95
N ALA A 6 26.41 10.46 -10.20
CA ALA A 6 27.55 11.28 -9.92
C ALA A 6 27.82 11.49 -8.41
N ALA A 7 26.80 11.47 -7.59
CA ALA A 7 26.93 11.57 -6.13
C ALA A 7 27.43 10.28 -5.48
N LYS A 8 27.37 9.12 -6.17
CA LYS A 8 27.88 7.87 -5.62
C LYS A 8 29.37 7.96 -5.28
N GLY A 9 29.71 7.56 -4.05
CA GLY A 9 31.06 7.60 -3.53
C GLY A 9 31.61 9.00 -3.19
N HIS A 10 30.79 10.05 -3.33
CA HIS A 10 31.18 11.42 -3.00
C HIS A 10 30.43 12.00 -1.77
N TRP A 11 29.76 11.14 -1.02
CA TRP A 11 28.91 11.57 0.09
C TRP A 11 29.69 12.24 1.23
N GLU A 12 30.95 11.88 1.48
CA GLU A 12 31.77 12.60 2.46
C GLU A 12 31.89 14.10 2.12
N LYS A 13 32.20 14.41 0.87
CA LYS A 13 32.31 15.80 0.39
C LYS A 13 30.99 16.53 0.44
N ILE A 14 29.92 15.86 0.04
CA ILE A 14 28.57 16.41 0.02
C ILE A 14 28.08 16.71 1.46
N LEU A 15 28.23 15.76 2.37
CA LEU A 15 27.82 15.94 3.78
C LEU A 15 28.60 17.05 4.47
N ALA A 16 29.89 17.14 4.21
CA ALA A 16 30.74 18.23 4.73
C ALA A 16 30.30 19.61 4.21
N TYR A 17 29.90 19.73 2.94
CA TYR A 17 29.39 20.98 2.38
C TYR A 17 28.09 21.46 3.07
N TYR A 18 27.20 20.53 3.45
CA TYR A 18 25.96 20.84 4.16
C TYR A 18 26.11 20.83 5.69
N GLU A 19 27.35 20.76 6.21
CA GLU A 19 27.65 20.70 7.65
C GLU A 19 26.90 19.57 8.38
N LEU A 20 26.72 18.45 7.70
CA LEU A 20 26.01 17.27 8.21
C LEU A 20 26.98 16.28 8.87
N PRO A 21 26.48 15.39 9.76
CA PRO A 21 27.30 14.36 10.37
C PRO A 21 28.07 13.52 9.36
N PRO A 22 29.32 13.12 9.67
CA PRO A 22 30.14 12.32 8.78
C PRO A 22 29.61 10.90 8.60
N ILE A 23 30.12 10.18 7.60
CA ILE A 23 29.88 8.75 7.43
C ILE A 23 30.49 8.02 8.62
N THR A 24 29.68 7.25 9.34
CA THR A 24 30.08 6.50 10.55
C THR A 24 30.07 4.99 10.36
N GLY A 25 29.66 4.53 9.17
CA GLY A 25 29.49 3.11 8.87
C GLY A 25 28.45 2.45 9.79
N ASN A 26 28.83 1.40 10.49
CA ASN A 26 27.93 0.67 11.39
C ASN A 26 27.78 1.33 12.77
N LYS A 27 28.56 2.38 13.10
CA LYS A 27 28.50 3.04 14.40
C LYS A 27 27.55 4.22 14.37
N HIS A 28 26.80 4.42 15.46
CA HIS A 28 25.97 5.60 15.61
C HIS A 28 26.84 6.86 15.82
N TYR A 29 26.41 7.96 15.23
CA TYR A 29 26.99 9.27 15.47
C TYR A 29 26.67 9.70 16.92
N ALA A 30 27.72 10.13 17.63
CA ALA A 30 27.57 10.51 19.06
C ALA A 30 26.78 11.82 19.28
N GLY A 31 26.74 12.68 18.24
CA GLY A 31 25.99 13.93 18.28
C GLY A 31 24.51 13.78 17.99
N GLU A 32 23.90 14.89 17.64
CA GLU A 32 22.46 15.00 17.40
C GLU A 32 22.09 14.60 15.96
N CYS A 33 20.93 13.96 15.82
CA CYS A 33 20.35 13.69 14.49
C CYS A 33 19.95 15.02 13.83
N PRO A 34 20.38 15.30 12.58
CA PRO A 34 20.09 16.56 11.91
C PRO A 34 18.59 16.75 11.57
N ILE A 35 17.77 15.71 11.72
CA ILE A 35 16.33 15.76 11.44
C ILE A 35 15.52 15.94 12.72
N CYS A 36 15.82 15.19 13.79
CA CYS A 36 14.99 15.15 15.00
C CYS A 36 15.70 15.52 16.30
N GLY A 37 16.98 15.88 16.27
CA GLY A 37 17.75 16.30 17.44
C GLY A 37 18.17 15.19 18.42
N ARG A 38 17.73 13.94 18.24
CA ARG A 38 18.07 12.85 19.16
C ARG A 38 19.52 12.46 19.09
N LYS A 39 20.20 12.38 20.24
CA LYS A 39 21.61 11.99 20.34
C LYS A 39 21.82 10.49 20.23
N GLY A 40 22.91 10.09 19.56
CA GLY A 40 23.36 8.70 19.52
C GLY A 40 22.43 7.72 18.81
N LYS A 41 21.51 8.19 17.98
CA LYS A 41 20.54 7.36 17.25
C LYS A 41 20.65 7.46 15.73
N PHE A 42 21.48 8.37 15.24
CA PHE A 42 21.70 8.63 13.83
C PHE A 42 23.01 7.97 13.38
N ARG A 43 23.02 7.45 12.16
CA ARG A 43 24.24 7.02 11.47
C ARG A 43 24.08 7.16 9.96
N ILE A 44 25.20 7.31 9.26
CA ILE A 44 25.31 7.22 7.80
C ILE A 44 26.26 6.08 7.51
N ASP A 45 25.79 5.03 6.80
CA ASP A 45 26.64 3.87 6.49
C ASP A 45 27.21 3.87 5.07
N ASP A 46 26.64 4.65 4.17
CA ASP A 46 27.05 4.80 2.76
C ASP A 46 27.40 3.46 2.06
N ARG A 47 26.73 2.39 2.46
CA ARG A 47 27.09 1.01 2.08
C ARG A 47 27.21 0.80 0.57
N ASP A 48 26.35 1.46 -0.22
CA ASP A 48 26.30 1.35 -1.67
C ASP A 48 26.72 2.64 -2.38
N GLY A 49 27.46 3.50 -1.70
CA GLY A 49 27.83 4.83 -2.24
C GLY A 49 26.66 5.79 -2.40
N ARG A 50 25.51 5.51 -1.77
CA ARG A 50 24.28 6.31 -1.89
C ARG A 50 24.01 7.24 -0.72
N GLY A 51 24.95 7.36 0.25
CA GLY A 51 24.77 8.16 1.47
C GLY A 51 23.64 7.64 2.34
N THR A 52 23.45 6.34 2.42
CA THR A 52 22.35 5.73 3.19
C THR A 52 22.47 6.07 4.67
N TRP A 53 21.34 6.45 5.26
CA TRP A 53 21.26 6.85 6.67
C TRP A 53 20.11 6.17 7.39
N ILE A 54 20.22 6.07 8.72
CA ILE A 54 19.19 5.55 9.61
C ILE A 54 19.19 6.27 10.95
N CYS A 55 18.00 6.52 11.47
CA CYS A 55 17.71 7.03 12.81
C CYS A 55 16.36 6.48 13.27
N THR A 56 16.04 6.60 14.55
CA THR A 56 14.70 6.27 15.09
C THR A 56 13.57 7.12 14.48
N CYS A 57 13.90 8.25 13.82
CA CYS A 57 12.92 9.11 13.12
C CYS A 57 12.74 8.74 11.64
N GLY A 58 13.48 7.76 11.12
CA GLY A 58 13.38 7.30 9.74
C GLY A 58 14.71 6.85 9.15
N SER A 59 14.67 6.50 7.88
CA SER A 59 15.84 6.09 7.09
C SER A 59 15.68 6.54 5.64
N GLY A 60 16.76 6.47 4.86
CA GLY A 60 16.74 6.82 3.45
C GLY A 60 18.13 6.89 2.83
N ASN A 61 18.21 7.40 1.60
CA ASN A 61 19.48 7.73 0.93
C ASN A 61 19.90 9.18 1.21
N GLY A 62 21.10 9.55 0.78
CA GLY A 62 21.66 10.86 1.02
C GLY A 62 20.83 12.02 0.44
N ILE A 63 20.23 11.85 -0.74
CA ILE A 63 19.34 12.87 -1.33
C ILE A 63 18.13 13.12 -0.41
N GLN A 64 17.49 12.05 0.07
CA GLN A 64 16.37 12.16 1.00
C GLN A 64 16.77 12.77 2.35
N LEU A 65 18.01 12.57 2.79
CA LEU A 65 18.55 13.27 3.95
C LEU A 65 18.60 14.77 3.69
N LEU A 66 19.20 15.17 2.56
CA LEU A 66 19.33 16.59 2.19
C LEU A 66 17.95 17.25 2.04
N GLU A 67 16.98 16.61 1.37
CA GLU A 67 15.61 17.12 1.25
C GLU A 67 14.98 17.38 2.62
N ARG A 68 15.13 16.44 3.57
CA ARG A 68 14.56 16.57 4.91
C ARG A 68 15.22 17.63 5.77
N VAL A 69 16.54 17.79 5.65
CA VAL A 69 17.28 18.75 6.47
C VAL A 69 17.18 20.15 5.91
N THR A 70 17.27 20.30 4.59
CA THR A 70 17.31 21.62 3.94
C THR A 70 15.93 22.13 3.54
N GLY A 71 14.93 21.26 3.40
CA GLY A 71 13.61 21.60 2.85
C GLY A 71 13.63 21.90 1.34
N LYS A 72 14.77 21.74 0.67
CA LYS A 72 14.94 22.03 -0.75
C LYS A 72 14.36 20.93 -1.62
N SER A 73 13.89 21.30 -2.82
CA SER A 73 13.44 20.34 -3.82
C SER A 73 14.61 19.53 -4.40
N PHE A 74 14.33 18.33 -4.90
CA PHE A 74 15.33 17.51 -5.61
C PHE A 74 16.03 18.29 -6.73
N LYS A 75 15.30 19.12 -7.49
CA LYS A 75 15.86 19.92 -8.58
C LYS A 75 16.92 20.89 -8.06
N THR A 76 16.60 21.63 -7.01
CA THR A 76 17.53 22.58 -6.39
C THR A 76 18.78 21.86 -5.85
N LEU A 77 18.57 20.74 -5.17
CA LEU A 77 19.68 19.92 -4.66
C LEU A 77 20.53 19.33 -5.77
N ALA A 78 19.92 18.90 -6.88
CA ALA A 78 20.65 18.37 -8.02
C ALA A 78 21.58 19.43 -8.63
N ASP A 79 21.09 20.68 -8.79
CA ASP A 79 21.89 21.79 -9.31
C ASP A 79 23.05 22.14 -8.34
N GLU A 80 22.81 22.13 -7.03
CA GLU A 80 23.84 22.36 -6.02
C GLU A 80 24.89 21.22 -6.00
N LEU A 81 24.46 19.98 -6.07
CA LEU A 81 25.34 18.81 -6.10
C LEU A 81 26.22 18.79 -7.36
N ASP A 82 25.65 19.15 -8.51
CA ASP A 82 26.45 19.29 -9.74
C ASP A 82 27.56 20.31 -9.59
N ASN A 83 27.27 21.46 -8.95
CA ASN A 83 28.27 22.48 -8.65
C ASN A 83 29.33 21.96 -7.66
N ILE A 84 28.93 21.29 -6.57
CA ILE A 84 29.83 20.72 -5.57
C ILE A 84 30.79 19.69 -6.20
N LEU A 85 30.25 18.88 -7.12
CA LEU A 85 31.00 17.82 -7.79
C LEU A 85 31.77 18.28 -9.03
N GLY A 86 31.60 19.55 -9.45
CA GLY A 86 32.26 20.11 -10.61
C GLY A 86 31.75 19.53 -11.94
N ILE A 87 30.49 19.16 -12.01
CA ILE A 87 29.88 18.57 -13.19
C ILE A 87 29.39 19.69 -14.10
N ALA A 88 30.10 19.93 -15.20
CA ALA A 88 29.63 20.82 -16.25
C ALA A 88 28.50 20.10 -17.02
N ARG A 89 27.30 20.65 -16.97
CA ARG A 89 26.19 20.19 -17.83
C ARG A 89 25.98 21.18 -18.94
N ASP A 90 25.86 20.68 -20.15
CA ASP A 90 25.27 21.45 -21.23
C ASP A 90 23.84 21.84 -20.83
N LYS A 91 23.57 23.15 -20.83
CA LYS A 91 22.29 23.71 -20.36
C LYS A 91 21.06 23.29 -21.18
N GLU A 92 21.24 22.45 -22.19
CA GLU A 92 20.17 21.98 -23.06
C GLU A 92 19.65 20.58 -22.78
N THR A 93 20.11 19.90 -21.75
CA THR A 93 19.43 18.65 -21.34
C THR A 93 18.17 19.03 -20.56
N ILE A 94 17.11 19.36 -21.29
CA ILE A 94 15.76 19.45 -20.76
C ILE A 94 15.42 18.04 -20.24
N TYR A 95 15.63 17.84 -18.92
CA TYR A 95 14.97 16.71 -18.29
C TYR A 95 13.48 16.90 -18.50
N PRO A 96 12.76 15.92 -19.01
CA PRO A 96 11.32 15.98 -18.99
C PRO A 96 10.89 15.90 -17.52
N THR A 97 10.85 17.04 -16.84
CA THR A 97 10.18 17.22 -15.55
C THR A 97 8.67 17.27 -15.77
N LYS A 98 8.12 16.29 -16.47
CA LYS A 98 6.75 15.93 -16.28
C LYS A 98 6.76 14.96 -15.11
N VAL A 99 6.76 15.48 -13.88
CA VAL A 99 6.18 14.74 -12.77
C VAL A 99 4.73 14.58 -13.22
N ASP A 100 4.38 13.38 -13.73
CA ASP A 100 3.01 13.08 -14.06
C ASP A 100 2.18 13.46 -12.84
N SER A 101 1.22 14.36 -13.01
CA SER A 101 0.32 14.73 -11.92
C SER A 101 -0.39 13.45 -11.45
N ALA A 102 -0.90 13.42 -10.23
CA ALA A 102 -1.69 12.29 -9.78
C ALA A 102 -2.88 12.04 -10.72
N GLU A 103 -3.39 13.10 -11.36
CA GLU A 103 -4.43 13.03 -12.38
C GLU A 103 -3.94 12.33 -13.66
N ASP A 104 -2.78 12.69 -14.20
CA ASP A 104 -2.20 12.03 -15.38
C ASP A 104 -1.95 10.54 -15.10
N ASN A 105 -1.48 10.21 -13.90
CA ASN A 105 -1.31 8.83 -13.47
C ASN A 105 -2.66 8.09 -13.39
N ARG A 106 -3.70 8.70 -12.81
CA ARG A 106 -5.05 8.12 -12.77
C ARG A 106 -5.56 7.83 -14.18
N VAL A 107 -5.49 8.80 -15.07
CA VAL A 107 -5.92 8.65 -16.47
C VAL A 107 -5.16 7.51 -17.16
N ARG A 108 -3.84 7.45 -17.01
CA ARG A 108 -3.01 6.39 -17.59
C ARG A 108 -3.39 5.00 -17.06
N PHE A 109 -3.55 4.86 -15.74
CA PHE A 109 -3.93 3.59 -15.14
C PHE A 109 -5.35 3.17 -15.49
N VAL A 110 -6.31 4.07 -15.51
CA VAL A 110 -7.70 3.80 -15.93
C VAL A 110 -7.75 3.36 -17.39
N ASN A 111 -7.03 4.04 -18.28
CA ASN A 111 -6.95 3.66 -19.69
C ASN A 111 -6.31 2.29 -19.91
N ALA A 112 -5.27 1.95 -19.17
CA ALA A 112 -4.67 0.62 -19.21
C ALA A 112 -5.64 -0.45 -18.68
N TYR A 113 -6.23 -0.19 -17.50
CA TYR A 113 -7.17 -1.09 -16.84
C TYR A 113 -8.43 -1.37 -17.66
N SER A 114 -9.00 -0.35 -18.33
CA SER A 114 -10.22 -0.49 -19.13
C SER A 114 -10.07 -1.47 -20.30
N ARG A 115 -8.85 -1.67 -20.79
CA ARG A 115 -8.52 -2.61 -21.87
C ARG A 115 -8.25 -4.03 -21.39
N MET A 116 -8.13 -4.23 -20.08
CA MET A 116 -7.86 -5.55 -19.52
C MET A 116 -9.14 -6.38 -19.42
N PRO A 117 -9.09 -7.70 -19.69
CA PRO A 117 -10.22 -8.58 -19.47
C PRO A 117 -10.50 -8.77 -17.97
N ASN A 118 -11.70 -9.26 -17.65
CA ASN A 118 -11.99 -9.81 -16.33
C ASN A 118 -11.12 -11.06 -16.07
N LEU A 119 -11.24 -11.65 -14.88
CA LEU A 119 -10.41 -12.81 -14.52
C LEU A 119 -10.86 -14.12 -15.14
N LYS A 120 -12.09 -14.21 -15.68
CA LYS A 120 -12.65 -15.45 -16.23
C LYS A 120 -11.76 -16.00 -17.36
N GLU A 121 -11.49 -17.30 -17.33
CA GLU A 121 -10.71 -18.01 -18.34
C GLU A 121 -9.23 -17.55 -18.47
N THR A 122 -8.70 -16.89 -17.44
CA THR A 122 -7.31 -16.43 -17.39
C THR A 122 -6.46 -17.24 -16.41
N SER A 123 -5.15 -17.05 -16.45
CA SER A 123 -4.25 -17.64 -15.45
C SER A 123 -4.54 -17.13 -14.03
N ALA A 124 -5.10 -15.94 -13.88
CA ALA A 124 -5.53 -15.42 -12.58
C ALA A 124 -6.73 -16.21 -12.01
N ALA A 125 -7.68 -16.61 -12.83
CA ALA A 125 -8.75 -17.51 -12.39
C ALA A 125 -8.20 -18.88 -11.96
N LYS A 126 -7.25 -19.44 -12.72
CA LYS A 126 -6.58 -20.70 -12.35
C LYS A 126 -5.80 -20.57 -11.04
N TYR A 127 -5.09 -19.46 -10.85
CA TYR A 127 -4.42 -19.15 -9.59
C TYR A 127 -5.39 -19.16 -8.40
N LEU A 128 -6.54 -18.51 -8.54
CA LEU A 128 -7.57 -18.49 -7.49
C LEU A 128 -8.17 -19.89 -7.27
N GLN A 129 -8.44 -20.64 -8.35
CA GLN A 129 -8.92 -22.03 -8.25
C GLN A 129 -7.93 -22.95 -7.53
N ASN A 130 -6.63 -22.80 -7.77
CA ASN A 130 -5.59 -23.56 -7.05
C ASN A 130 -5.55 -23.22 -5.55
N ARG A 131 -6.15 -22.11 -5.15
CA ARG A 131 -6.37 -21.72 -3.75
C ARG A 131 -7.79 -22.05 -3.26
N GLY A 132 -8.53 -22.89 -3.97
CA GLY A 132 -9.90 -23.26 -3.63
C GLY A 132 -10.95 -22.17 -3.87
N ILE A 133 -10.58 -21.05 -4.49
CA ILE A 133 -11.45 -19.89 -4.71
C ILE A 133 -12.05 -19.99 -6.12
N PHE A 134 -13.33 -20.29 -6.23
CA PHE A 134 -14.10 -20.36 -7.47
C PHE A 134 -14.95 -19.12 -7.71
N THR A 135 -15.19 -18.34 -6.66
CA THR A 135 -15.91 -17.06 -6.73
C THR A 135 -15.00 -15.99 -7.29
N LEU A 136 -15.35 -15.41 -8.44
CA LEU A 136 -14.58 -14.32 -9.07
C LEU A 136 -15.19 -12.96 -8.70
N PRO A 137 -14.36 -11.89 -8.62
CA PRO A 137 -14.85 -10.54 -8.40
C PRO A 137 -15.68 -10.06 -9.60
N MET A 138 -16.73 -9.29 -9.34
CA MET A 138 -17.61 -8.75 -10.39
C MET A 138 -17.07 -7.42 -10.93
N GLU A 139 -16.43 -6.62 -10.07
CA GLU A 139 -16.00 -5.26 -10.36
C GLU A 139 -14.59 -5.00 -9.81
N GLN A 140 -13.99 -3.88 -10.23
CA GLN A 140 -12.73 -3.33 -9.69
C GLN A 140 -11.50 -4.25 -9.82
N VAL A 141 -11.61 -5.40 -10.51
CA VAL A 141 -10.49 -6.34 -10.68
C VAL A 141 -10.40 -6.80 -12.13
N ARG A 142 -9.18 -6.78 -12.68
CA ARG A 142 -8.88 -7.16 -14.07
C ARG A 142 -7.60 -7.99 -14.14
N PHE A 143 -7.44 -8.68 -15.24
CA PHE A 143 -6.25 -9.48 -15.55
C PHE A 143 -5.30 -8.72 -16.48
N CYS A 144 -4.06 -8.54 -16.05
CA CYS A 144 -2.97 -8.03 -16.86
C CYS A 144 -2.14 -9.19 -17.41
N ALA A 145 -2.21 -9.43 -18.72
CA ALA A 145 -1.51 -10.55 -19.34
C ALA A 145 0.00 -10.34 -19.48
N ASN A 146 0.46 -9.09 -19.50
CA ASN A 146 1.88 -8.75 -19.60
C ASN A 146 2.22 -7.66 -18.59
N GLN A 147 2.79 -8.07 -17.45
CA GLN A 147 3.15 -7.19 -16.35
C GLN A 147 4.66 -7.10 -16.19
N PRO A 148 5.30 -6.01 -16.61
CA PRO A 148 6.72 -5.83 -16.32
C PRO A 148 6.94 -5.59 -14.82
N ILE A 149 8.00 -6.22 -14.28
CA ILE A 149 8.42 -6.07 -12.89
C ILE A 149 9.84 -5.54 -12.88
N HIS A 150 10.04 -4.38 -12.25
CA HIS A 150 11.36 -3.76 -12.18
C HIS A 150 12.36 -4.69 -11.46
N GLY A 151 13.54 -4.85 -12.07
CA GLY A 151 14.60 -5.72 -11.53
C GLY A 151 14.43 -7.20 -11.85
N TYR A 152 13.39 -7.61 -12.56
CA TYR A 152 13.17 -8.99 -12.97
C TYR A 152 13.03 -9.10 -14.48
N SER A 153 13.71 -10.08 -15.08
CA SER A 153 13.53 -10.50 -16.46
C SER A 153 12.55 -11.67 -16.50
N GLY A 154 11.60 -11.66 -17.45
CA GLY A 154 10.64 -12.75 -17.63
C GLY A 154 9.26 -12.26 -18.02
N HIS A 155 8.37 -13.22 -18.29
CA HIS A 155 6.98 -12.95 -18.61
C HIS A 155 6.11 -13.15 -17.38
N PHE A 156 5.61 -12.03 -16.83
CA PHE A 156 4.73 -12.03 -15.66
C PHE A 156 3.34 -11.54 -16.06
N GLN A 157 2.37 -12.01 -15.31
CA GLN A 157 1.00 -11.54 -15.31
C GLN A 157 0.68 -10.89 -13.97
N ALA A 158 -0.48 -10.22 -13.88
CA ALA A 158 -0.93 -9.69 -12.61
C ALA A 158 -2.46 -9.63 -12.50
N ILE A 159 -2.94 -9.74 -11.27
CA ILE A 159 -4.26 -9.27 -10.89
C ILE A 159 -4.13 -7.78 -10.58
N TRP A 160 -4.81 -6.94 -11.35
CA TRP A 160 -4.94 -5.52 -11.07
C TRP A 160 -6.26 -5.24 -10.38
N ALA A 161 -6.20 -4.54 -9.26
CA ALA A 161 -7.37 -4.17 -8.49
C ALA A 161 -7.37 -2.66 -8.20
N LEU A 162 -8.48 -2.00 -8.50
CA LEU A 162 -8.65 -0.57 -8.25
C LEU A 162 -9.23 -0.36 -6.86
N ALA A 163 -8.56 0.44 -6.05
CA ALA A 163 -9.06 0.85 -4.74
C ALA A 163 -9.56 2.29 -4.78
N THR A 164 -10.81 2.48 -4.38
CA THR A 164 -11.50 3.77 -4.40
C THR A 164 -11.89 4.20 -2.98
N ASP A 165 -11.99 5.53 -2.77
CA ASP A 165 -12.48 6.11 -1.52
C ASP A 165 -14.03 6.10 -1.43
N ALA A 166 -14.58 6.67 -0.35
CA ALA A 166 -16.01 6.77 -0.12
C ALA A 166 -16.76 7.58 -1.21
N ARG A 167 -16.07 8.40 -1.99
CA ARG A 167 -16.61 9.20 -3.10
C ARG A 167 -16.46 8.53 -4.45
N GLY A 168 -15.86 7.31 -4.48
CA GLY A 168 -15.57 6.59 -5.71
C GLY A 168 -14.29 7.06 -6.42
N GLN A 169 -13.51 7.97 -5.83
CA GLN A 169 -12.27 8.42 -6.44
C GLN A 169 -11.19 7.35 -6.33
N LEU A 170 -10.52 7.09 -7.44
CA LEU A 170 -9.42 6.12 -7.50
C LEU A 170 -8.22 6.61 -6.69
N CYS A 171 -7.83 5.82 -5.71
CA CYS A 171 -6.76 6.13 -4.77
C CYS A 171 -5.50 5.28 -4.98
N TYR A 172 -5.68 3.99 -5.28
CA TYR A 172 -4.58 3.06 -5.47
C TYR A 172 -4.89 2.05 -6.57
N VAL A 173 -3.81 1.57 -7.20
CA VAL A 173 -3.83 0.31 -7.97
C VAL A 173 -3.05 -0.73 -7.16
N HIS A 174 -3.73 -1.78 -6.73
CA HIS A 174 -3.12 -2.94 -6.12
C HIS A 174 -2.83 -3.98 -7.20
N ARG A 175 -1.62 -4.54 -7.21
CA ARG A 175 -1.20 -5.59 -8.13
C ARG A 175 -0.72 -6.80 -7.35
N THR A 176 -1.25 -7.99 -7.69
CA THR A 176 -0.70 -9.28 -7.27
C THR A 176 0.01 -9.89 -8.47
N TYR A 177 1.30 -10.12 -8.37
CA TYR A 177 2.11 -10.64 -9.47
C TYR A 177 1.97 -12.14 -9.59
N LEU A 178 1.79 -12.60 -10.84
CA LEU A 178 1.61 -14.00 -11.19
C LEU A 178 2.65 -14.45 -12.22
N GLN A 179 2.96 -15.74 -12.15
CA GLN A 179 3.71 -16.47 -13.18
C GLN A 179 2.94 -17.76 -13.49
N GLY A 180 2.20 -17.74 -14.59
CA GLY A 180 1.22 -18.78 -14.89
C GLY A 180 0.08 -18.78 -13.85
N ASP A 181 -0.21 -19.93 -13.27
CA ASP A 181 -1.28 -20.17 -12.30
C ASP A 181 -0.82 -20.09 -10.84
N LYS A 182 0.31 -19.44 -10.58
CA LYS A 182 0.90 -19.28 -9.25
C LYS A 182 1.31 -17.82 -9.02
N LYS A 183 1.50 -17.45 -7.75
CA LYS A 183 2.20 -16.19 -7.44
C LYS A 183 3.59 -16.21 -8.04
N ALA A 184 4.01 -15.06 -8.59
CA ALA A 184 5.38 -14.91 -9.08
C ALA A 184 6.38 -14.98 -7.93
N ASN A 185 7.50 -15.64 -8.17
CA ASN A 185 8.61 -15.67 -7.22
C ASN A 185 9.44 -14.38 -7.33
N VAL A 186 8.86 -13.28 -6.86
CA VAL A 186 9.46 -11.93 -6.87
C VAL A 186 9.22 -11.27 -5.52
N THR A 187 10.08 -10.31 -5.17
CA THR A 187 9.95 -9.58 -3.91
C THR A 187 9.85 -8.07 -4.20
N PRO A 188 8.76 -7.41 -3.81
CA PRO A 188 7.53 -7.98 -3.23
C PRO A 188 6.64 -8.68 -4.29
N ASP A 189 5.87 -9.69 -3.87
CA ASP A 189 4.90 -10.39 -4.71
C ASP A 189 3.58 -9.62 -4.94
N LYS A 190 3.39 -8.56 -4.17
CA LYS A 190 2.30 -7.59 -4.29
C LYS A 190 2.85 -6.17 -4.31
N LYS A 191 2.22 -5.29 -5.06
CA LYS A 191 2.57 -3.86 -5.08
C LYS A 191 1.32 -2.99 -5.08
N MET A 192 1.39 -1.91 -4.34
CA MET A 192 0.35 -0.90 -4.30
C MET A 192 0.94 0.43 -4.78
N ASP A 193 0.41 0.95 -5.90
CA ASP A 193 0.80 2.26 -6.42
C ASP A 193 -0.22 3.32 -6.00
N SER A 194 0.28 4.37 -5.36
CA SER A 194 -0.55 5.52 -4.99
C SER A 194 -0.83 6.38 -6.21
N LEU A 195 -2.09 6.75 -6.36
CA LEU A 195 -2.59 7.65 -7.39
C LEU A 195 -3.18 8.94 -6.79
N GLN A 196 -2.66 9.32 -5.63
CA GLN A 196 -3.15 10.46 -4.86
C GLN A 196 -2.10 11.56 -4.77
N GLU A 197 -2.55 12.80 -4.71
CA GLU A 197 -1.74 13.92 -4.27
C GLU A 197 -1.25 13.69 -2.83
N LYS A 198 -0.06 14.19 -2.49
CA LYS A 198 0.55 13.98 -1.15
C LYS A 198 -0.40 14.33 0.00
N ASN A 199 -1.26 15.32 -0.19
CA ASN A 199 -2.20 15.80 0.83
C ASN A 199 -3.54 15.03 0.83
N TYR A 200 -3.81 14.22 -0.17
CA TYR A 200 -5.10 13.56 -0.34
C TYR A 200 -5.35 12.48 0.70
N LEU A 201 -4.30 11.83 1.21
CA LEU A 201 -4.40 10.79 2.27
C LEU A 201 -5.13 11.31 3.52
N GLN A 202 -5.07 12.60 3.79
CA GLN A 202 -5.80 13.23 4.92
C GLN A 202 -7.31 13.23 4.70
N TYR A 203 -7.76 13.19 3.45
CA TYR A 203 -9.18 13.31 3.07
C TYR A 203 -9.77 12.01 2.54
N ALA A 204 -8.95 11.06 2.10
CA ALA A 204 -9.42 9.76 1.61
C ALA A 204 -9.97 8.94 2.77
N LYS A 205 -11.27 8.64 2.72
CA LYS A 205 -11.96 7.82 3.74
C LYS A 205 -12.44 6.53 3.11
N SER A 206 -12.40 5.44 3.87
CA SER A 206 -12.96 4.15 3.48
C SER A 206 -12.44 3.63 2.15
N VAL A 207 -11.10 3.72 1.95
CA VAL A 207 -10.46 3.21 0.74
C VAL A 207 -10.53 1.68 0.76
N ALA A 208 -11.09 1.10 -0.31
CA ALA A 208 -11.23 -0.34 -0.47
C ALA A 208 -11.34 -0.73 -1.95
N ILE A 209 -11.01 -1.98 -2.25
CA ILE A 209 -11.30 -2.63 -3.53
C ILE A 209 -12.74 -3.15 -3.44
N ARG A 210 -13.65 -2.52 -4.20
CA ARG A 210 -15.10 -2.77 -4.15
C ARG A 210 -15.48 -3.85 -5.15
N MET A 211 -15.15 -5.11 -4.82
CA MET A 211 -15.27 -6.25 -5.74
C MET A 211 -16.70 -6.68 -6.05
N PHE A 212 -17.66 -6.30 -5.23
CA PHE A 212 -19.08 -6.67 -5.34
C PHE A 212 -19.97 -5.47 -5.02
N PRO A 213 -21.22 -5.45 -5.50
CA PRO A 213 -22.19 -4.40 -5.15
C PRO A 213 -22.42 -4.28 -3.64
N VAL A 214 -22.79 -3.08 -3.20
CA VAL A 214 -23.24 -2.83 -1.82
C VAL A 214 -24.54 -3.59 -1.57
N SER A 215 -24.68 -4.18 -0.38
CA SER A 215 -25.91 -4.79 0.12
C SER A 215 -26.10 -4.43 1.58
N SER A 216 -27.29 -4.72 2.15
CA SER A 216 -27.59 -4.44 3.57
C SER A 216 -26.63 -5.14 4.53
N THR A 217 -26.04 -6.26 4.10
CA THR A 217 -24.92 -6.92 4.78
C THR A 217 -23.71 -6.84 3.88
N LEU A 218 -22.62 -6.25 4.37
CA LEU A 218 -21.36 -6.10 3.64
C LEU A 218 -20.22 -6.68 4.47
N GLY A 219 -19.32 -7.41 3.80
CA GLY A 219 -18.06 -7.88 4.38
C GLY A 219 -16.90 -6.95 4.03
N ILE A 220 -15.91 -6.88 4.91
CA ILE A 220 -14.60 -6.28 4.66
C ILE A 220 -13.52 -7.22 5.19
N ALA A 221 -12.51 -7.50 4.38
CA ALA A 221 -11.34 -8.31 4.73
C ALA A 221 -10.06 -7.59 4.33
N GLU A 222 -8.89 -8.06 4.77
CA GLU A 222 -7.63 -7.40 4.42
C GLU A 222 -7.26 -7.65 2.96
N GLY A 223 -7.12 -8.90 2.56
CA GLY A 223 -6.65 -9.31 1.23
C GLY A 223 -7.78 -9.60 0.24
N ILE A 224 -7.42 -9.59 -1.06
CA ILE A 224 -8.36 -9.97 -2.14
C ILE A 224 -8.74 -11.43 -2.01
N GLU A 225 -7.77 -12.30 -1.79
CA GLU A 225 -7.95 -13.75 -1.65
C GLU A 225 -8.84 -14.06 -0.44
N THR A 226 -8.55 -13.44 0.71
CA THR A 226 -9.35 -13.55 1.94
C THR A 226 -10.80 -13.10 1.69
N ALA A 227 -10.98 -11.95 1.04
CA ALA A 227 -12.32 -11.42 0.77
C ALA A 227 -13.15 -12.31 -0.18
N LEU A 228 -12.51 -12.89 -1.21
CA LEU A 228 -13.16 -13.84 -2.12
C LEU A 228 -13.51 -15.16 -1.41
N SER A 229 -12.63 -15.66 -0.52
CA SER A 229 -12.88 -16.82 0.32
C SER A 229 -14.08 -16.58 1.23
N CYS A 230 -14.15 -15.42 1.89
CA CYS A 230 -15.29 -15.04 2.72
C CYS A 230 -16.61 -14.96 1.92
N LYS A 231 -16.55 -14.39 0.70
CA LYS A 231 -17.71 -14.39 -0.20
C LYS A 231 -18.18 -15.81 -0.53
N GLN A 232 -17.25 -16.71 -0.79
CA GLN A 232 -17.56 -18.10 -1.14
C GLN A 232 -18.12 -18.88 0.04
N ILE A 233 -17.56 -18.72 1.24
CA ILE A 233 -17.98 -19.43 2.46
C ILE A 233 -19.35 -18.94 2.95
N TYR A 234 -19.53 -17.63 3.02
CA TYR A 234 -20.69 -17.02 3.72
C TYR A 234 -21.73 -16.40 2.78
N GLY A 235 -21.50 -16.36 1.48
CA GLY A 235 -22.40 -15.70 0.52
C GLY A 235 -22.43 -14.17 0.62
N VAL A 236 -21.68 -13.56 1.54
CA VAL A 236 -21.68 -12.11 1.80
C VAL A 236 -20.79 -11.37 0.80
N ASN A 237 -21.31 -10.31 0.17
CA ASN A 237 -20.49 -9.43 -0.65
C ASN A 237 -19.39 -8.83 0.20
N THR A 238 -18.13 -9.16 -0.10
CA THR A 238 -16.97 -8.78 0.71
C THR A 238 -15.99 -7.98 -0.12
N TRP A 239 -15.51 -6.87 0.42
CA TRP A 239 -14.51 -5.99 -0.17
C TRP A 239 -13.15 -6.22 0.47
N ALA A 240 -12.07 -5.80 -0.22
CA ALA A 240 -10.71 -5.90 0.32
C ALA A 240 -10.19 -4.51 0.73
N ALA A 241 -9.69 -4.41 1.96
CA ALA A 241 -9.10 -3.18 2.51
C ALA A 241 -7.64 -2.98 2.12
N MET A 242 -6.98 -3.99 1.55
CA MET A 242 -5.58 -4.04 1.13
C MET A 242 -4.55 -4.19 2.25
N ASN A 243 -4.78 -3.67 3.43
CA ASN A 243 -3.98 -3.86 4.64
C ASN A 243 -4.74 -3.43 5.90
N ALA A 244 -4.20 -3.78 7.07
CA ALA A 244 -4.76 -3.45 8.39
C ALA A 244 -5.05 -1.96 8.58
N GLY A 245 -4.13 -1.08 8.16
CA GLY A 245 -4.30 0.37 8.32
C GLY A 245 -5.45 0.97 7.49
N PHE A 246 -5.81 0.39 6.35
CA PHE A 246 -7.02 0.77 5.62
C PHE A 246 -8.27 0.15 6.24
N MET A 247 -8.18 -1.07 6.79
CA MET A 247 -9.27 -1.71 7.51
C MET A 247 -9.69 -0.88 8.72
N GLU A 248 -8.77 -0.42 9.55
CA GLU A 248 -9.04 0.44 10.71
C GLU A 248 -9.80 1.72 10.33
N LYS A 249 -9.53 2.28 9.14
CA LYS A 249 -10.11 3.53 8.67
C LYS A 249 -11.41 3.35 7.90
N PHE A 250 -11.80 2.13 7.62
CA PHE A 250 -12.97 1.84 6.81
C PHE A 250 -14.26 2.21 7.56
N VAL A 251 -15.15 2.92 6.85
CA VAL A 251 -16.52 3.21 7.28
C VAL A 251 -17.45 2.69 6.20
N ALA A 252 -18.41 1.89 6.59
CA ALA A 252 -19.38 1.30 5.67
C ALA A 252 -20.20 2.38 4.94
N PRO A 253 -20.46 2.22 3.63
CA PRO A 253 -21.30 3.13 2.87
C PRO A 253 -22.74 3.10 3.36
N LYS A 254 -23.52 4.12 2.94
CA LYS A 254 -24.97 4.19 3.22
C LYS A 254 -25.69 2.94 2.72
N GLY A 255 -26.74 2.53 3.42
CA GLY A 255 -27.54 1.35 3.14
C GLY A 255 -27.01 0.05 3.76
N VAL A 256 -25.76 0.04 4.27
CA VAL A 256 -25.23 -1.11 4.99
C VAL A 256 -25.70 -1.06 6.44
N LYS A 257 -26.48 -2.06 6.84
CA LYS A 257 -26.98 -2.24 8.21
C LYS A 257 -26.14 -3.18 9.04
N HIS A 258 -25.60 -4.21 8.42
CA HIS A 258 -24.70 -5.17 9.05
C HIS A 258 -23.34 -5.19 8.37
N LEU A 259 -22.31 -4.76 9.07
CA LEU A 259 -20.91 -4.91 8.62
C LEU A 259 -20.31 -6.16 9.25
N ILE A 260 -19.70 -7.02 8.43
CA ILE A 260 -18.91 -8.16 8.90
C ILE A 260 -17.43 -7.86 8.60
N VAL A 261 -16.63 -7.75 9.63
CA VAL A 261 -15.18 -7.55 9.53
C VAL A 261 -14.52 -8.90 9.68
N PHE A 262 -13.83 -9.35 8.64
CA PHE A 262 -13.11 -10.60 8.60
C PHE A 262 -11.63 -10.33 8.92
N ALA A 263 -11.19 -10.75 10.09
CA ALA A 263 -9.83 -10.57 10.59
C ALA A 263 -8.98 -11.80 10.29
N ASP A 264 -7.75 -11.58 9.86
CA ASP A 264 -6.74 -12.63 9.79
C ASP A 264 -6.24 -12.92 11.21
N ASN A 265 -6.03 -14.18 11.56
CA ASN A 265 -5.47 -14.60 12.85
C ASN A 265 -3.96 -14.82 12.68
N ASP A 266 -3.21 -13.74 12.77
CA ASP A 266 -1.76 -13.74 12.69
C ASP A 266 -1.10 -13.69 14.08
N TRP A 267 0.15 -14.10 14.18
CA TRP A 267 0.91 -14.14 15.43
C TRP A 267 1.09 -12.76 16.08
N SER A 268 0.96 -11.68 15.32
CA SER A 268 1.13 -10.30 15.80
C SER A 268 -0.16 -9.68 16.33
N ALA A 269 -1.30 -10.36 16.16
CA ALA A 269 -2.65 -9.85 16.42
C ALA A 269 -2.99 -8.54 15.68
N THR A 270 -2.24 -8.19 14.64
CA THR A 270 -2.46 -6.93 13.88
C THR A 270 -3.79 -6.97 13.15
N GLY A 271 -4.14 -8.10 12.52
CA GLY A 271 -5.41 -8.28 11.82
C GLY A 271 -6.61 -8.15 12.75
N GLU A 272 -6.56 -8.79 13.92
CA GLU A 272 -7.63 -8.68 14.93
C GLU A 272 -7.76 -7.25 15.48
N ALA A 273 -6.65 -6.60 15.84
CA ALA A 273 -6.66 -5.22 16.34
C ALA A 273 -7.29 -4.27 15.33
N ALA A 274 -6.93 -4.37 14.06
CA ALA A 274 -7.50 -3.58 12.98
C ALA A 274 -9.01 -3.83 12.80
N ALA A 275 -9.44 -5.09 12.90
CA ALA A 275 -10.84 -5.45 12.79
C ALA A 275 -11.69 -4.88 13.94
N TYR A 276 -11.22 -4.94 15.17
CA TYR A 276 -11.91 -4.33 16.30
C TYR A 276 -11.92 -2.80 16.21
N ALA A 277 -10.84 -2.18 15.76
CA ALA A 277 -10.80 -0.73 15.50
C ALA A 277 -11.81 -0.34 14.41
N CYS A 278 -11.91 -1.12 13.32
CA CYS A 278 -12.92 -0.95 12.28
C CYS A 278 -14.34 -1.08 12.84
N ALA A 279 -14.61 -2.10 13.66
CA ALA A 279 -15.89 -2.30 14.30
C ALA A 279 -16.29 -1.12 15.18
N ASN A 280 -15.39 -0.69 16.06
CA ASN A 280 -15.59 0.46 16.94
C ASN A 280 -15.90 1.74 16.14
N LYS A 281 -15.10 2.01 15.10
CA LYS A 281 -15.29 3.16 14.22
C LYS A 281 -16.67 3.16 13.57
N ASN A 282 -17.14 2.03 13.07
CA ASN A 282 -18.44 1.92 12.40
C ASN A 282 -19.62 2.07 13.37
N LEU A 283 -19.49 1.55 14.58
CA LEU A 283 -20.51 1.70 15.63
C LEU A 283 -20.66 3.16 16.09
N LEU A 284 -19.57 3.94 16.04
CA LEU A 284 -19.56 5.35 16.48
C LEU A 284 -19.78 6.35 15.35
N SER A 285 -19.62 5.94 14.08
CA SER A 285 -19.77 6.82 12.92
C SER A 285 -21.25 7.12 12.62
N ASN A 286 -21.51 8.26 11.97
CA ASN A 286 -22.83 8.59 11.44
C ASN A 286 -23.06 7.85 10.11
N ASN A 287 -23.52 6.60 10.21
CA ASN A 287 -23.85 5.68 9.11
C ASN A 287 -25.08 4.83 9.50
N ASP A 288 -25.54 3.97 8.59
CA ASP A 288 -26.75 3.17 8.77
C ASP A 288 -26.51 1.82 9.50
N ILE A 289 -25.30 1.63 10.04
CA ILE A 289 -24.93 0.38 10.74
C ILE A 289 -25.79 0.19 12.00
N GLU A 290 -26.45 -0.94 12.06
CA GLU A 290 -27.18 -1.43 13.22
C GLU A 290 -26.35 -2.47 14.00
N LYS A 291 -25.55 -3.26 13.27
CA LYS A 291 -24.77 -4.37 13.82
C LYS A 291 -23.41 -4.49 13.13
N VAL A 292 -22.38 -4.82 13.92
CA VAL A 292 -21.07 -5.20 13.40
C VAL A 292 -20.69 -6.57 13.96
N SER A 293 -20.28 -7.48 13.10
CA SER A 293 -19.67 -8.76 13.46
C SER A 293 -18.17 -8.71 13.16
N VAL A 294 -17.34 -9.18 14.08
CA VAL A 294 -15.92 -9.48 13.84
C VAL A 294 -15.80 -11.01 13.79
N ARG A 295 -15.37 -11.53 12.63
CA ARG A 295 -15.10 -12.96 12.43
C ARG A 295 -13.61 -13.19 12.23
N TYR A 296 -13.11 -14.25 12.84
CA TYR A 296 -11.72 -14.68 12.67
C TYR A 296 -11.62 -16.20 12.73
N PRO A 297 -10.75 -16.82 11.89
CA PRO A 297 -10.53 -18.26 11.94
C PRO A 297 -9.71 -18.60 13.19
N ASP A 298 -9.77 -19.84 13.64
CA ASP A 298 -8.95 -20.29 14.76
C ASP A 298 -7.46 -20.31 14.44
N LEU A 299 -7.11 -20.39 13.14
CA LEU A 299 -5.73 -20.34 12.64
C LEU A 299 -5.66 -19.73 11.23
N GLY A 300 -4.66 -18.88 10.98
CA GLY A 300 -4.38 -18.34 9.66
C GLY A 300 -5.41 -17.35 9.14
N ASP A 301 -5.74 -17.46 7.86
CA ASP A 301 -6.70 -16.59 7.19
C ASP A 301 -7.94 -17.35 6.69
N PHE A 302 -8.92 -16.67 6.10
CA PHE A 302 -10.13 -17.29 5.56
C PHE A 302 -9.88 -18.12 4.30
N ASN A 303 -8.74 -18.00 3.65
CA ASN A 303 -8.38 -18.94 2.60
C ASN A 303 -7.87 -20.26 3.18
N ASP A 304 -7.18 -20.22 4.30
CA ASP A 304 -6.82 -21.43 5.06
C ASP A 304 -8.09 -22.13 5.57
N LEU A 305 -9.05 -21.38 6.11
CA LEU A 305 -10.35 -21.91 6.52
C LEU A 305 -11.07 -22.59 5.35
N LEU A 306 -11.11 -21.95 4.18
CA LEU A 306 -11.75 -22.49 2.98
C LEU A 306 -11.11 -23.81 2.53
N THR A 307 -9.79 -23.94 2.63
CA THR A 307 -9.04 -25.09 2.08
C THR A 307 -8.82 -26.20 3.09
N GLN A 308 -8.70 -25.87 4.37
CA GLN A 308 -8.35 -26.81 5.44
C GLN A 308 -9.53 -27.15 6.38
N GLY A 309 -10.64 -26.38 6.32
CA GLY A 309 -11.85 -26.67 7.09
C GLY A 309 -11.72 -26.38 8.59
N CYS A 310 -10.95 -25.34 8.97
CA CYS A 310 -10.91 -24.91 10.36
C CYS A 310 -12.18 -24.19 10.80
N GLU A 311 -12.38 -24.02 12.11
CA GLU A 311 -13.51 -23.26 12.65
C GLU A 311 -13.26 -21.75 12.61
N ALA A 312 -14.34 -20.98 12.62
CA ALA A 312 -14.28 -19.53 12.76
C ALA A 312 -15.12 -19.07 13.94
N ARG A 313 -14.58 -18.11 14.68
CA ARG A 313 -15.25 -17.45 15.79
C ARG A 313 -15.88 -16.16 15.35
N GLU A 314 -16.93 -15.73 16.05
CA GLU A 314 -17.62 -14.48 15.80
C GLU A 314 -17.88 -13.72 17.10
N ARG A 315 -17.62 -12.41 17.06
CA ARG A 315 -18.14 -11.47 18.05
C ARG A 315 -19.07 -10.48 17.40
N VAL A 316 -20.23 -10.29 18.01
CA VAL A 316 -21.30 -9.43 17.51
C VAL A 316 -21.46 -8.22 18.42
N PHE A 317 -21.51 -7.03 17.81
CA PHE A 317 -21.75 -5.76 18.48
C PHE A 317 -22.99 -5.11 17.87
N ILE A 318 -23.95 -4.73 18.73
CA ILE A 318 -25.18 -4.06 18.32
C ILE A 318 -25.06 -2.59 18.72
N ARG A 319 -25.37 -1.70 17.78
CA ARG A 319 -25.41 -0.26 18.06
C ARG A 319 -26.53 0.05 19.04
N LYS A 320 -26.21 0.73 20.13
CA LYS A 320 -27.25 1.27 21.00
C LYS A 320 -28.04 2.33 20.23
N GLN A 321 -29.34 2.22 20.19
CA GLN A 321 -30.20 3.30 19.70
C GLN A 321 -29.95 4.51 20.59
N ARG A 322 -29.65 5.66 19.99
CA ARG A 322 -29.66 6.92 20.73
C ARG A 322 -31.11 7.15 21.07
N GLU A 323 -31.46 7.17 22.36
CA GLU A 323 -32.75 7.71 22.81
C GLU A 323 -32.83 9.13 22.23
N ALA A 324 -33.92 9.40 21.51
CA ALA A 324 -34.19 10.74 21.00
C ALA A 324 -34.36 11.64 22.24
N ALA A 325 -33.43 12.60 22.41
CA ALA A 325 -33.54 13.62 23.44
C ALA A 325 -34.55 14.68 23.05
#